data_ec328cdbcd17a092a9055833aa61f588
#
_entry.id   ec328cdbcd17a092a9055833aa61f588
#
_cell.length_a   1.000
_cell.length_b   1.000
_cell.length_c   1.000
_cell.angle_alpha   90.00
_cell.angle_beta   90.00
_cell.angle_gamma   90.00
#
_symmetry.space_group_name_H-M   'P 1'
#
loop_
_entity.id
_entity.type
_entity.pdbx_description
1 polymer ?
#
loop_
_entity_poly.entity_id
_entity_poly.type
_entity_poly.pdbx_seq_one_letter_code
_entity_poly.pdbx_strand_id
1 'polypeptide(L)'
;MQGHQILGLFLGVTVLAGCHSAAPKPQEREPAVAVNEPTTEGTVVGDDKNAIEAAIEASSSPNTTETVQVPSRGIPLAENAPDSYVVKRGDTLWGIAKVFLRDPWYWPEIWQVNPQVHNPHLIYPGDTLRLVYIDGQPQIVLQRGLERGDGIRVEPRMRSEPIDSAITTIPYATVAAFMSRPTVLDREQIKAAPYVLATRDLHVVMSEGDTVYARGFTSPAELGSHYNVVRVGDPLIDPDDKRVLGYDGIFTGSGHVTRQGDPTTLIMTESARESRAGDKLIPGGVDVPLDFIPSAPRVKTNGRIIAVANGVTIIGQYEVVVVNRGARDGLAPGNVLGVFDTGPVVADTDKKGFFNLDSLGAKKVQLPSERTGTFMVFKTFDNISYGLIMEATNLIRVGDKIQNP
;
A
#
# COMPACT_ATOMS: atom_id res chain seq x y z
N MET A 1 -55.17 0.26 58.71
CA MET A 1 -56.42 0.86 58.28
C MET A 1 -56.26 1.05 56.78
N GLN A 2 -56.80 0.10 56.05
CA GLN A 2 -58.02 0.16 55.23
C GLN A 2 -57.99 1.39 54.32
N GLY A 3 -58.05 1.31 53.01
CA GLY A 3 -58.53 0.30 52.03
C GLY A 3 -58.91 1.07 50.79
N HIS A 4 -58.92 0.51 49.71
CA HIS A 4 -59.92 0.20 48.71
C HIS A 4 -59.42 0.35 47.29
N GLN A 5 -59.55 -0.77 46.61
CA GLN A 5 -59.52 -0.97 45.17
C GLN A 5 -60.63 -0.22 44.47
N ILE A 6 -60.41 0.20 43.23
CA ILE A 6 -61.43 0.16 42.19
C ILE A 6 -60.82 -0.34 40.88
N LEU A 7 -61.37 -1.46 40.47
CA LEU A 7 -61.18 -2.19 39.18
C LEU A 7 -62.08 -1.51 38.14
N GLY A 8 -61.53 -1.09 37.02
CA GLY A 8 -62.29 -0.55 35.88
C GLY A 8 -61.93 -1.33 34.63
N LEU A 9 -62.79 -2.28 34.28
CA LEU A 9 -62.80 -3.09 33.06
C LEU A 9 -63.44 -2.27 31.94
N PHE A 10 -62.71 -1.98 30.84
CA PHE A 10 -63.32 -1.48 29.61
C PHE A 10 -62.98 -2.42 28.46
N LEU A 11 -64.03 -3.09 27.99
CA LEU A 11 -64.13 -3.83 26.75
C LEU A 11 -64.18 -2.84 25.57
N GLY A 12 -63.28 -2.89 24.62
CA GLY A 12 -63.27 -2.07 23.43
C GLY A 12 -63.01 -2.91 22.18
N VAL A 13 -64.01 -2.93 21.35
CA VAL A 13 -64.22 -3.69 20.11
C VAL A 13 -63.15 -3.49 19.10
N THR A 14 -62.59 -4.59 18.58
CA THR A 14 -61.70 -4.67 17.43
C THR A 14 -62.49 -4.50 16.13
N VAL A 15 -62.19 -3.44 15.38
CA VAL A 15 -62.61 -3.29 13.95
C VAL A 15 -61.41 -3.60 13.09
N LEU A 16 -61.47 -4.75 12.37
CA LEU A 16 -60.55 -5.13 11.34
C LEU A 16 -60.86 -4.34 10.04
N ALA A 17 -60.09 -3.34 9.70
CA ALA A 17 -60.08 -2.73 8.39
C ALA A 17 -58.97 -3.36 7.50
N GLY A 18 -59.32 -4.19 6.57
CA GLY A 18 -58.43 -4.77 5.59
C GLY A 18 -57.97 -3.72 4.60
N CYS A 19 -56.68 -3.41 4.58
CA CYS A 19 -56.05 -2.65 3.51
C CYS A 19 -55.63 -3.62 2.38
N HIS A 20 -56.34 -3.56 1.26
CA HIS A 20 -55.93 -4.15 -0.02
C HIS A 20 -54.71 -3.41 -0.52
N SER A 21 -53.56 -4.08 -0.53
CA SER A 21 -52.36 -3.60 -1.21
C SER A 21 -52.48 -3.91 -2.69
N ALA A 22 -52.68 -2.88 -3.51
CA ALA A 22 -52.65 -2.98 -4.97
C ALA A 22 -51.18 -3.10 -5.43
N ALA A 23 -50.89 -4.13 -6.21
CA ALA A 23 -49.60 -4.31 -6.86
C ALA A 23 -49.33 -3.19 -7.90
N PRO A 24 -48.08 -2.67 -7.98
CA PRO A 24 -47.75 -1.70 -9.03
C PRO A 24 -47.72 -2.36 -10.41
N LYS A 25 -48.34 -1.67 -11.37
CA LYS A 25 -48.32 -2.03 -12.80
C LYS A 25 -46.89 -1.98 -13.34
N PRO A 26 -46.54 -2.86 -14.31
CA PRO A 26 -45.25 -2.78 -15.01
C PRO A 26 -45.19 -1.48 -15.82
N GLN A 27 -44.08 -0.72 -15.61
CA GLN A 27 -43.74 0.39 -16.50
C GLN A 27 -43.31 -0.16 -17.86
N GLU A 28 -43.99 0.30 -18.89
CA GLU A 28 -43.68 0.12 -20.30
C GLU A 28 -42.31 0.77 -20.58
N ARG A 29 -41.34 -0.02 -21.05
CA ARG A 29 -40.02 0.48 -21.46
C ARG A 29 -40.16 1.18 -22.79
N GLU A 30 -39.81 2.47 -22.85
CA GLU A 30 -39.56 3.17 -24.09
C GLU A 30 -38.49 2.48 -24.93
N PRO A 31 -38.60 2.46 -26.26
CA PRO A 31 -37.63 1.81 -27.12
C PRO A 31 -36.29 2.58 -27.10
N ALA A 32 -35.20 1.85 -26.89
CA ALA A 32 -33.86 2.36 -26.97
C ALA A 32 -33.56 2.99 -28.32
N VAL A 33 -33.08 4.23 -28.28
CA VAL A 33 -32.54 4.94 -29.44
C VAL A 33 -31.34 4.16 -29.96
N ALA A 34 -31.37 3.76 -31.21
CA ALA A 34 -30.27 3.13 -31.92
C ALA A 34 -29.12 4.12 -32.03
N VAL A 35 -28.04 3.85 -31.30
CA VAL A 35 -26.75 4.52 -31.50
C VAL A 35 -26.07 3.83 -32.67
N ASN A 36 -25.89 4.57 -33.77
CA ASN A 36 -25.12 4.15 -34.93
C ASN A 36 -23.68 3.84 -34.49
N GLU A 37 -23.26 2.59 -34.64
CA GLU A 37 -21.85 2.21 -34.61
C GLU A 37 -21.14 2.83 -35.82
N PRO A 38 -19.99 3.51 -35.62
CA PRO A 38 -19.13 3.81 -36.76
C PRO A 38 -18.37 2.52 -37.12
N THR A 39 -18.66 1.98 -38.27
CA THR A 39 -17.88 0.94 -38.91
C THR A 39 -16.48 1.50 -39.21
N THR A 40 -15.54 1.22 -38.38
CA THR A 40 -14.11 1.43 -38.67
C THR A 40 -13.54 0.08 -39.09
N GLU A 41 -13.33 -0.10 -40.36
CA GLU A 41 -12.45 -1.15 -40.87
C GLU A 41 -11.05 -0.92 -40.31
N GLY A 42 -10.75 -1.61 -39.23
CA GLY A 42 -9.41 -1.69 -38.64
C GLY A 42 -8.64 -2.81 -39.31
N THR A 43 -7.67 -2.43 -40.10
CA THR A 43 -6.64 -3.31 -40.66
C THR A 43 -6.05 -4.17 -39.55
N VAL A 44 -6.20 -5.48 -39.69
CA VAL A 44 -5.61 -6.49 -38.80
C VAL A 44 -4.10 -6.43 -39.01
N VAL A 45 -3.38 -5.86 -38.06
CA VAL A 45 -1.92 -6.01 -37.96
C VAL A 45 -1.66 -7.41 -37.39
N GLY A 46 -1.38 -8.34 -38.31
CA GLY A 46 -1.23 -9.77 -38.01
C GLY A 46 0.18 -10.23 -37.62
N ASP A 47 1.15 -9.34 -37.38
CA ASP A 47 2.55 -9.75 -37.34
C ASP A 47 3.14 -9.96 -35.93
N ASP A 48 2.54 -9.41 -34.86
CA ASP A 48 3.15 -9.49 -33.54
C ASP A 48 3.03 -10.87 -32.87
N LYS A 49 2.01 -11.65 -33.21
CA LYS A 49 1.87 -13.02 -32.67
C LYS A 49 2.95 -13.97 -33.19
N ASN A 50 3.32 -13.84 -34.43
CA ASN A 50 4.32 -14.69 -35.02
C ASN A 50 5.74 -14.39 -34.49
N ALA A 51 6.03 -13.13 -34.15
CA ALA A 51 7.29 -12.74 -33.53
C ALA A 51 7.45 -13.32 -32.11
N ILE A 52 6.37 -13.35 -31.35
CA ILE A 52 6.37 -13.91 -29.99
C ILE A 52 6.48 -15.44 -30.03
N GLU A 53 5.74 -16.11 -30.91
CA GLU A 53 5.83 -17.57 -31.07
C GLU A 53 7.21 -17.99 -31.61
N ALA A 54 7.77 -17.25 -32.56
CA ALA A 54 9.14 -17.50 -33.06
C ALA A 54 10.21 -17.29 -31.97
N ALA A 55 10.04 -16.30 -31.08
CA ALA A 55 10.96 -16.09 -29.97
C ALA A 55 10.85 -17.20 -28.90
N ILE A 56 9.65 -17.76 -28.67
CA ILE A 56 9.45 -18.89 -27.80
C ILE A 56 10.03 -20.17 -28.37
N GLU A 57 9.88 -20.43 -29.67
CA GLU A 57 10.46 -21.60 -30.36
C GLU A 57 11.98 -21.50 -30.44
N ALA A 58 12.55 -20.33 -30.72
CA ALA A 58 13.98 -20.12 -30.75
C ALA A 58 14.66 -20.35 -29.39
N SER A 59 13.94 -20.12 -28.30
CA SER A 59 14.42 -20.37 -26.91
C SER A 59 14.37 -21.86 -26.53
N SER A 60 13.74 -22.71 -27.33
CA SER A 60 13.48 -24.13 -27.00
C SER A 60 14.55 -25.09 -27.58
N SER A 61 15.56 -24.61 -28.31
CA SER A 61 16.61 -25.47 -28.86
C SER A 61 17.66 -25.80 -27.80
N PRO A 62 18.00 -27.08 -27.59
CA PRO A 62 19.00 -27.47 -26.63
C PRO A 62 20.41 -27.31 -27.22
N ASN A 63 21.28 -26.67 -26.46
CA ASN A 63 22.75 -26.61 -26.64
C ASN A 63 23.30 -25.72 -27.75
N THR A 64 23.60 -24.49 -27.39
CA THR A 64 24.87 -23.89 -27.78
C THR A 64 25.24 -22.88 -26.70
N THR A 65 26.27 -23.17 -25.93
CA THR A 65 26.89 -22.27 -24.96
C THR A 65 27.67 -21.22 -25.73
N GLU A 66 26.99 -20.25 -26.31
CA GLU A 66 27.61 -19.00 -26.74
C GLU A 66 27.22 -17.94 -25.72
N THR A 67 28.24 -17.49 -25.00
CA THR A 67 28.13 -16.34 -24.09
C THR A 67 27.90 -15.09 -24.94
N VAL A 68 26.67 -14.82 -25.29
CA VAL A 68 26.29 -13.57 -25.97
C VAL A 68 26.42 -12.46 -24.94
N GLN A 69 27.50 -11.68 -25.07
CA GLN A 69 27.59 -10.40 -24.34
C GLN A 69 26.58 -9.44 -24.96
N VAL A 70 25.41 -9.34 -24.33
CA VAL A 70 24.37 -8.37 -24.68
C VAL A 70 24.83 -7.03 -24.17
N PRO A 71 24.91 -5.96 -25.01
CA PRO A 71 25.23 -4.63 -24.51
C PRO A 71 24.13 -4.11 -23.60
N SER A 72 24.43 -4.01 -22.33
CA SER A 72 23.50 -3.68 -21.25
C SER A 72 23.15 -2.19 -21.23
N ARG A 73 22.08 -1.84 -21.89
CA ARG A 73 21.09 -0.98 -21.28
C ARG A 73 20.09 -1.88 -20.57
N GLY A 74 20.58 -2.81 -19.78
CA GLY A 74 19.79 -3.96 -19.34
C GLY A 74 19.39 -3.83 -17.91
N ILE A 75 18.13 -4.10 -17.66
CA ILE A 75 17.56 -4.41 -16.35
C ILE A 75 18.41 -5.56 -15.77
N PRO A 76 18.98 -5.40 -14.57
CA PRO A 76 19.87 -6.39 -14.00
C PRO A 76 19.09 -7.65 -13.59
N LEU A 77 19.31 -8.75 -14.32
CA LEU A 77 18.76 -10.06 -13.95
C LEU A 77 19.46 -10.61 -12.70
N ALA A 78 18.76 -11.48 -11.97
CA ALA A 78 19.34 -12.26 -10.90
C ALA A 78 20.36 -13.26 -11.48
N GLU A 79 21.44 -13.55 -10.76
CA GLU A 79 22.51 -14.47 -11.22
C GLU A 79 21.96 -15.87 -11.55
N ASN A 80 20.90 -16.30 -10.88
CA ASN A 80 20.25 -17.60 -11.05
C ASN A 80 18.80 -17.44 -11.54
N ALA A 81 18.52 -16.45 -12.39
CA ALA A 81 17.17 -16.27 -12.94
C ALA A 81 16.75 -17.52 -13.73
N PRO A 82 15.60 -18.12 -13.40
CA PRO A 82 15.11 -19.30 -14.13
C PRO A 82 14.51 -18.90 -15.48
N ASP A 83 14.50 -19.81 -16.45
CA ASP A 83 13.82 -19.60 -17.73
C ASP A 83 12.30 -19.53 -17.61
N SER A 84 11.74 -20.16 -16.58
CA SER A 84 10.30 -20.18 -16.31
C SER A 84 9.99 -20.32 -14.83
N TYR A 85 8.85 -19.75 -14.43
CA TYR A 85 8.33 -19.82 -13.06
C TYR A 85 6.83 -20.04 -13.07
N VAL A 86 6.33 -21.01 -12.31
CA VAL A 86 4.89 -21.24 -12.11
C VAL A 86 4.45 -20.50 -10.87
N VAL A 87 3.50 -19.60 -11.04
CA VAL A 87 2.95 -18.78 -9.95
C VAL A 87 2.26 -19.65 -8.92
N LYS A 88 2.58 -19.46 -7.66
CA LYS A 88 2.04 -20.21 -6.53
C LYS A 88 1.05 -19.35 -5.73
N ARG A 89 0.14 -20.01 -5.02
CA ARG A 89 -0.74 -19.32 -4.09
C ARG A 89 0.08 -18.66 -2.97
N GLY A 90 -0.16 -17.36 -2.75
CA GLY A 90 0.58 -16.56 -1.78
C GLY A 90 1.80 -15.82 -2.36
N ASP A 91 2.13 -16.04 -3.62
CA ASP A 91 3.13 -15.22 -4.31
C ASP A 91 2.65 -13.77 -4.45
N THR A 92 3.62 -12.89 -4.60
CA THR A 92 3.39 -11.48 -4.91
C THR A 92 4.22 -11.09 -6.13
N LEU A 93 3.83 -10.05 -6.85
CA LEU A 93 4.62 -9.55 -7.99
C LEU A 93 6.04 -9.19 -7.58
N TRP A 94 6.20 -8.58 -6.41
CA TRP A 94 7.51 -8.26 -5.86
C TRP A 94 8.35 -9.52 -5.60
N GLY A 95 7.73 -10.55 -4.99
CA GLY A 95 8.38 -11.82 -4.72
C GLY A 95 8.82 -12.55 -6.00
N ILE A 96 7.94 -12.57 -7.01
CA ILE A 96 8.25 -13.16 -8.32
C ILE A 96 9.34 -12.36 -9.02
N ALA A 97 9.26 -11.02 -9.00
CA ALA A 97 10.29 -10.17 -9.58
C ALA A 97 11.68 -10.45 -8.97
N LYS A 98 11.76 -10.73 -7.68
CA LYS A 98 13.01 -11.11 -7.00
C LYS A 98 13.61 -12.42 -7.53
N VAL A 99 12.80 -13.33 -8.08
CA VAL A 99 13.30 -14.57 -8.69
C VAL A 99 14.02 -14.30 -10.02
N PHE A 100 13.55 -13.33 -10.80
CA PHE A 100 14.09 -13.01 -12.13
C PHE A 100 15.09 -11.86 -12.11
N LEU A 101 14.95 -10.91 -11.19
CA LEU A 101 15.67 -9.64 -11.17
C LEU A 101 16.54 -9.51 -9.92
N ARG A 102 17.70 -8.90 -10.08
CA ARG A 102 18.55 -8.51 -8.95
C ARG A 102 17.87 -7.41 -8.11
N ASP A 103 17.24 -6.46 -8.78
CA ASP A 103 16.47 -5.37 -8.17
C ASP A 103 14.99 -5.51 -8.54
N PRO A 104 14.13 -6.04 -7.66
CA PRO A 104 12.73 -6.40 -7.97
C PRO A 104 11.86 -5.25 -8.45
N TRP A 105 12.18 -4.01 -8.12
CA TRP A 105 11.40 -2.85 -8.50
C TRP A 105 11.40 -2.53 -10.00
N TYR A 106 12.33 -3.14 -10.78
CA TYR A 106 12.32 -3.06 -12.24
C TYR A 106 11.24 -3.92 -12.92
N TRP A 107 10.42 -4.64 -12.16
CA TRP A 107 9.42 -5.51 -12.76
C TRP A 107 8.48 -4.82 -13.77
N PRO A 108 8.11 -3.52 -13.63
CA PRO A 108 7.26 -2.88 -14.63
C PRO A 108 7.92 -2.76 -15.99
N GLU A 109 9.25 -2.57 -16.03
CA GLU A 109 9.98 -2.38 -17.26
C GLU A 109 10.11 -3.68 -18.09
N ILE A 110 10.23 -4.83 -17.42
CA ILE A 110 10.28 -6.13 -18.11
C ILE A 110 8.91 -6.70 -18.44
N TRP A 111 7.85 -6.08 -17.87
CA TRP A 111 6.47 -6.55 -18.02
C TRP A 111 5.71 -5.85 -19.14
N GLN A 112 6.23 -4.75 -19.69
CA GLN A 112 5.53 -3.87 -20.64
C GLN A 112 5.14 -4.53 -21.98
N VAL A 113 5.64 -5.71 -22.29
CA VAL A 113 5.49 -6.34 -23.59
C VAL A 113 4.47 -7.48 -23.63
N ASN A 114 3.62 -7.59 -22.61
CA ASN A 114 2.51 -8.53 -22.65
C ASN A 114 1.23 -7.86 -23.20
N PRO A 115 0.97 -7.86 -24.52
CA PRO A 115 -0.24 -7.23 -25.07
C PRO A 115 -1.52 -7.91 -24.60
N GLN A 116 -1.42 -9.11 -24.02
CA GLN A 116 -2.56 -9.85 -23.45
C GLN A 116 -2.86 -9.49 -21.99
N VAL A 117 -1.94 -8.82 -21.30
CA VAL A 117 -2.09 -8.44 -19.90
C VAL A 117 -2.11 -6.91 -19.81
N HIS A 118 -3.28 -6.33 -20.05
CA HIS A 118 -3.50 -4.88 -19.91
C HIS A 118 -3.28 -4.39 -18.46
N ASN A 119 -3.35 -5.29 -17.49
CA ASN A 119 -3.12 -5.00 -16.09
C ASN A 119 -2.19 -6.07 -15.49
N PRO A 120 -0.95 -5.72 -15.10
CA PRO A 120 0.00 -6.66 -14.50
C PRO A 120 -0.47 -7.27 -13.18
N HIS A 121 -1.50 -6.70 -12.56
CA HIS A 121 -2.13 -7.27 -11.37
C HIS A 121 -3.05 -8.47 -11.67
N LEU A 122 -3.28 -8.83 -12.93
CA LEU A 122 -4.13 -9.96 -13.32
C LEU A 122 -3.32 -11.25 -13.57
N ILE A 123 -2.47 -11.61 -12.62
CA ILE A 123 -1.73 -12.87 -12.59
C ILE A 123 -2.35 -13.76 -11.52
N TYR A 124 -2.52 -15.02 -11.84
CA TYR A 124 -3.19 -15.98 -10.97
C TYR A 124 -2.28 -17.15 -10.62
N PRO A 125 -2.47 -17.78 -9.46
CA PRO A 125 -1.81 -19.04 -9.15
C PRO A 125 -2.06 -20.08 -10.26
N GLY A 126 -0.98 -20.72 -10.72
CA GLY A 126 -1.00 -21.67 -11.87
C GLY A 126 -0.57 -21.05 -13.20
N ASP A 127 -0.53 -19.72 -13.33
CA ASP A 127 0.04 -19.05 -14.49
C ASP A 127 1.55 -19.37 -14.59
N THR A 128 2.06 -19.56 -15.82
CA THR A 128 3.49 -19.76 -16.06
C THR A 128 4.11 -18.51 -16.65
N LEU A 129 5.15 -18.02 -16.00
CA LEU A 129 5.93 -16.86 -16.44
C LEU A 129 7.23 -17.37 -17.08
N ARG A 130 7.58 -16.87 -18.26
CA ARG A 130 8.82 -17.23 -18.96
C ARG A 130 9.66 -15.99 -19.22
N LEU A 131 10.96 -16.12 -18.96
CA LEU A 131 11.96 -15.15 -19.37
C LEU A 131 12.30 -15.37 -20.84
N VAL A 132 12.08 -14.37 -21.66
CA VAL A 132 12.41 -14.37 -23.09
C VAL A 132 13.24 -13.13 -23.41
N TYR A 133 13.99 -13.18 -24.51
CA TYR A 133 14.77 -12.04 -24.98
C TYR A 133 14.20 -11.54 -26.31
N ILE A 134 13.67 -10.32 -26.31
CA ILE A 134 13.15 -9.65 -27.51
C ILE A 134 14.07 -8.47 -27.82
N ASP A 135 14.63 -8.43 -29.01
CA ASP A 135 15.64 -7.44 -29.42
C ASP A 135 16.81 -7.30 -28.43
N GLY A 136 17.21 -8.43 -27.83
CA GLY A 136 18.30 -8.48 -26.86
C GLY A 136 17.93 -7.93 -25.47
N GLN A 137 16.65 -7.56 -25.21
CA GLN A 137 16.17 -7.11 -23.93
C GLN A 137 15.44 -8.25 -23.20
N PRO A 138 15.71 -8.50 -21.91
CA PRO A 138 15.00 -9.50 -21.15
C PRO A 138 13.55 -9.04 -20.88
N GLN A 139 12.62 -9.97 -21.07
CA GLN A 139 11.19 -9.73 -20.85
C GLN A 139 10.54 -10.95 -20.21
N ILE A 140 9.55 -10.71 -19.36
CA ILE A 140 8.76 -11.78 -18.77
C ILE A 140 7.43 -11.86 -19.51
N VAL A 141 7.17 -13.02 -20.12
CA VAL A 141 5.95 -13.31 -20.86
C VAL A 141 5.07 -14.25 -20.06
N LEU A 142 3.78 -13.93 -19.96
CA LEU A 142 2.78 -14.80 -19.37
C LEU A 142 2.35 -15.86 -20.38
N GLN A 143 2.65 -17.12 -20.09
CA GLN A 143 2.16 -18.27 -20.84
C GLN A 143 0.95 -18.84 -20.10
N ARG A 144 -0.26 -18.50 -20.51
CA ARG A 144 -1.47 -19.22 -20.09
C ARG A 144 -1.58 -20.49 -20.91
N GLY A 145 -1.43 -21.63 -20.26
CA GLY A 145 -1.58 -22.92 -20.91
C GLY A 145 -2.99 -23.08 -21.47
N LEU A 146 -3.14 -22.87 -22.75
CA LEU A 146 -4.09 -23.68 -23.48
C LEU A 146 -3.43 -25.07 -23.53
N GLU A 147 -3.72 -25.92 -22.55
CA GLU A 147 -3.58 -27.35 -22.76
C GLU A 147 -4.49 -27.68 -23.97
N ARG A 148 -3.88 -27.71 -25.14
CA ARG A 148 -4.46 -28.40 -26.30
C ARG A 148 -4.43 -29.88 -25.95
N GLY A 149 -5.38 -30.27 -25.09
CA GLY A 149 -5.69 -31.67 -24.90
C GLY A 149 -6.15 -32.22 -26.22
N ASP A 150 -5.40 -33.18 -26.72
CA ASP A 150 -5.80 -34.05 -27.81
C ASP A 150 -7.25 -34.51 -27.57
N GLY A 151 -8.21 -33.99 -28.37
CA GLY A 151 -9.50 -34.55 -28.72
C GLY A 151 -10.37 -35.27 -27.70
N ILE A 152 -10.22 -35.04 -26.40
CA ILE A 152 -11.15 -35.56 -25.40
C ILE A 152 -12.37 -34.62 -25.38
N ARG A 153 -13.48 -35.10 -25.92
CA ARG A 153 -14.79 -34.46 -25.85
C ARG A 153 -15.21 -34.34 -24.40
N VAL A 154 -14.94 -33.17 -23.80
CA VAL A 154 -15.34 -32.87 -22.42
C VAL A 154 -16.82 -32.52 -22.44
N GLU A 155 -17.66 -33.35 -21.84
CA GLU A 155 -19.03 -32.97 -21.53
C GLU A 155 -19.00 -31.77 -20.56
N PRO A 156 -19.87 -30.75 -20.74
CA PRO A 156 -19.90 -29.57 -19.90
C PRO A 156 -20.36 -29.96 -18.50
N ARG A 157 -19.43 -30.24 -17.60
CA ARG A 157 -19.69 -30.28 -16.16
C ARG A 157 -19.47 -28.89 -15.63
N MET A 158 -20.49 -28.29 -15.05
CA MET A 158 -20.33 -27.06 -14.26
C MET A 158 -19.45 -27.40 -13.04
N ARG A 159 -18.16 -27.11 -13.13
CA ARG A 159 -17.23 -27.12 -12.02
C ARG A 159 -17.15 -25.70 -11.49
N SER A 160 -17.86 -25.44 -10.44
CA SER A 160 -17.74 -24.19 -9.68
C SER A 160 -16.50 -24.29 -8.81
N GLU A 161 -15.34 -23.94 -9.36
CA GLU A 161 -14.17 -23.67 -8.54
C GLU A 161 -14.18 -22.19 -8.15
N PRO A 162 -13.88 -21.84 -6.88
CA PRO A 162 -13.67 -20.44 -6.54
C PRO A 162 -12.50 -19.95 -7.39
N ILE A 163 -12.72 -18.89 -8.15
CA ILE A 163 -11.67 -18.21 -8.90
C ILE A 163 -10.69 -17.68 -7.85
N ASP A 164 -9.47 -18.21 -7.86
CA ASP A 164 -8.40 -17.68 -7.01
C ASP A 164 -8.23 -16.19 -7.34
N SER A 165 -8.13 -15.36 -6.31
CA SER A 165 -7.87 -13.94 -6.51
C SER A 165 -6.48 -13.76 -7.14
N ALA A 166 -6.35 -12.74 -7.99
CA ALA A 166 -5.06 -12.35 -8.56
C ALA A 166 -4.05 -12.08 -7.44
N ILE A 167 -2.77 -12.35 -7.74
CA ILE A 167 -1.69 -12.07 -6.79
C ILE A 167 -1.56 -10.55 -6.59
N THR A 168 -1.18 -10.14 -5.38
CA THR A 168 -0.95 -8.73 -5.06
C THR A 168 0.47 -8.30 -5.38
N THR A 169 0.70 -7.00 -5.55
CA THR A 169 2.05 -6.45 -5.78
C THR A 169 2.96 -6.70 -4.58
N ILE A 170 2.42 -6.55 -3.38
CA ILE A 170 3.10 -6.78 -2.09
C ILE A 170 2.18 -7.61 -1.19
N PRO A 171 2.69 -8.27 -0.13
CA PRO A 171 1.86 -9.06 0.79
C PRO A 171 0.94 -8.15 1.61
N TYR A 172 -0.19 -7.78 1.02
CA TYR A 172 -1.15 -6.82 1.56
C TYR A 172 -1.59 -7.14 2.99
N ALA A 173 -1.91 -8.40 3.27
CA ALA A 173 -2.38 -8.81 4.60
C ALA A 173 -1.39 -8.48 5.73
N THR A 174 -0.08 -8.45 5.42
CA THR A 174 0.96 -8.15 6.40
C THR A 174 1.08 -6.65 6.67
N VAL A 175 0.80 -5.82 5.68
CA VAL A 175 1.09 -4.37 5.73
C VAL A 175 -0.15 -3.48 5.79
N ALA A 176 -1.32 -4.01 5.45
CA ALA A 176 -2.58 -3.26 5.37
C ALA A 176 -2.90 -2.45 6.64
N ALA A 177 -2.69 -3.05 7.81
CA ALA A 177 -2.95 -2.41 9.09
C ALA A 177 -2.08 -1.16 9.33
N PHE A 178 -0.88 -1.12 8.73
CA PHE A 178 0.08 -0.04 8.91
C PHE A 178 0.01 1.01 7.79
N MET A 179 -0.41 0.60 6.59
CA MET A 179 -0.41 1.47 5.42
C MET A 179 -1.65 2.34 5.29
N SER A 180 -2.78 1.91 5.84
CA SER A 180 -4.06 2.59 5.60
C SER A 180 -4.16 3.98 6.24
N ARG A 181 -3.35 4.30 7.27
CA ARG A 181 -3.64 5.45 8.14
C ARG A 181 -2.47 6.30 8.64
N PRO A 182 -1.30 6.34 7.98
CA PRO A 182 -0.26 7.27 8.38
C PRO A 182 -0.74 8.70 8.15
N THR A 183 -0.63 9.51 9.18
CA THR A 183 -1.08 10.91 9.17
C THR A 183 0.03 11.78 9.74
N VAL A 184 0.36 12.87 9.05
CA VAL A 184 1.20 13.93 9.58
C VAL A 184 0.33 15.14 9.79
N LEU A 185 0.40 15.70 10.96
CA LEU A 185 -0.34 16.89 11.34
C LEU A 185 0.63 18.07 11.43
N ASP A 186 0.31 19.16 10.81
CA ASP A 186 1.00 20.41 11.09
C ASP A 186 0.42 21.10 12.36
N ARG A 187 1.14 22.08 12.87
CA ARG A 187 0.75 22.79 14.10
C ARG A 187 -0.58 23.52 13.96
N GLU A 188 -0.91 23.98 12.77
CA GLU A 188 -2.13 24.75 12.52
C GLU A 188 -3.32 23.81 12.37
N GLN A 189 -3.14 22.69 11.69
CA GLN A 189 -4.13 21.60 11.65
C GLN A 189 -4.47 21.07 13.04
N ILE A 190 -3.45 20.86 13.91
CA ILE A 190 -3.68 20.42 15.30
C ILE A 190 -4.53 21.42 16.08
N LYS A 191 -4.29 22.73 15.88
CA LYS A 191 -5.07 23.78 16.57
C LYS A 191 -6.50 23.90 16.04
N ALA A 192 -6.67 23.75 14.72
CA ALA A 192 -7.95 23.93 14.04
C ALA A 192 -8.83 22.68 14.09
N ALA A 193 -8.24 21.48 14.25
CA ALA A 193 -8.97 20.23 14.22
C ALA A 193 -9.94 20.09 15.39
N PRO A 194 -11.17 19.64 15.13
CA PRO A 194 -12.10 19.21 16.16
C PRO A 194 -11.47 18.14 17.05
N TYR A 195 -11.97 18.00 18.25
CA TYR A 195 -11.43 17.05 19.22
C TYR A 195 -12.52 16.32 19.99
N VAL A 196 -12.20 15.13 20.45
CA VAL A 196 -13.07 14.34 21.31
C VAL A 196 -13.14 14.98 22.69
N LEU A 197 -14.35 15.26 23.16
CA LEU A 197 -14.58 15.87 24.45
C LEU A 197 -14.78 14.82 25.55
N ALA A 198 -15.71 13.90 25.34
CA ALA A 198 -16.09 12.86 26.32
C ALA A 198 -16.90 11.76 25.66
N THR A 199 -17.04 10.63 26.32
CA THR A 199 -18.05 9.61 26.01
C THR A 199 -19.39 9.94 26.70
N ARG A 200 -20.49 9.32 26.24
CA ARG A 200 -21.80 9.43 26.88
C ARG A 200 -21.74 9.02 28.35
N ASP A 201 -21.07 7.94 28.64
CA ASP A 201 -21.02 7.31 29.96
C ASP A 201 -19.80 7.77 30.80
N LEU A 202 -19.09 8.80 30.33
CA LEU A 202 -17.94 9.45 30.96
C LEU A 202 -16.79 8.52 31.32
N HIS A 203 -16.63 7.39 30.60
CA HIS A 203 -15.47 6.55 30.77
C HIS A 203 -14.26 7.12 30.00
N VAL A 204 -13.05 6.74 30.41
CA VAL A 204 -11.80 7.35 29.96
C VAL A 204 -11.38 6.85 28.60
N VAL A 205 -11.67 5.58 28.32
CA VAL A 205 -11.25 4.87 27.08
C VAL A 205 -12.47 4.67 26.21
N MET A 206 -12.31 4.91 24.91
CA MET A 206 -13.38 4.79 23.93
C MET A 206 -13.15 3.56 23.06
N SER A 207 -14.23 2.83 22.85
CA SER A 207 -14.26 1.58 22.08
C SER A 207 -15.24 1.68 20.92
N GLU A 208 -15.21 0.69 20.04
CA GLU A 208 -16.19 0.54 18.98
C GLU A 208 -17.62 0.46 19.56
N GLY A 209 -18.56 1.15 18.93
CA GLY A 209 -19.96 1.27 19.38
C GLY A 209 -20.21 2.39 20.38
N ASP A 210 -19.19 3.00 20.96
CA ASP A 210 -19.36 4.09 21.91
C ASP A 210 -19.91 5.36 21.26
N THR A 211 -20.79 6.04 22.00
CA THR A 211 -21.22 7.38 21.65
C THR A 211 -20.26 8.39 22.24
N VAL A 212 -19.64 9.20 21.39
CA VAL A 212 -18.70 10.25 21.80
C VAL A 212 -19.20 11.64 21.43
N TYR A 213 -18.85 12.60 22.24
CA TYR A 213 -19.11 14.02 22.03
C TYR A 213 -17.82 14.71 21.59
N ALA A 214 -17.92 15.56 20.58
CA ALA A 214 -16.80 16.29 20.05
C ALA A 214 -17.10 17.78 19.90
N ARG A 215 -16.06 18.61 19.97
CA ARG A 215 -16.12 20.07 19.82
C ARG A 215 -15.01 20.58 18.91
N GLY A 216 -15.10 21.87 18.56
CA GLY A 216 -14.09 22.55 17.76
C GLY A 216 -14.33 22.47 16.25
N PHE A 217 -15.52 22.09 15.81
CA PHE A 217 -15.89 22.18 14.41
C PHE A 217 -16.06 23.65 14.00
N THR A 218 -15.42 24.07 12.92
CA THR A 218 -15.54 25.41 12.36
C THR A 218 -16.86 25.64 11.63
N SER A 219 -17.47 24.57 11.12
CA SER A 219 -18.80 24.51 10.52
C SER A 219 -19.52 23.25 11.02
N PRO A 220 -20.87 23.23 11.04
CA PRO A 220 -21.60 22.04 11.43
C PRO A 220 -21.15 20.84 10.59
N ALA A 221 -20.75 19.76 11.26
CA ALA A 221 -20.37 18.53 10.57
C ALA A 221 -21.59 17.90 9.91
N GLU A 222 -21.46 17.39 8.70
CA GLU A 222 -22.55 16.72 7.98
C GLU A 222 -22.91 15.40 8.66
N LEU A 223 -24.21 15.07 8.69
CA LEU A 223 -24.67 13.78 9.21
C LEU A 223 -24.08 12.64 8.35
N GLY A 224 -23.59 11.61 9.02
CA GLY A 224 -22.97 10.46 8.36
C GLY A 224 -21.53 10.69 7.92
N SER A 225 -20.98 11.92 8.01
CA SER A 225 -19.56 12.14 7.67
C SER A 225 -18.63 11.36 8.59
N HIS A 226 -17.58 10.79 8.00
CA HIS A 226 -16.60 9.94 8.68
C HIS A 226 -15.39 10.75 9.13
N TYR A 227 -14.94 10.46 10.35
CA TYR A 227 -13.74 11.04 10.94
C TYR A 227 -12.84 9.96 11.48
N ASN A 228 -11.55 10.12 11.25
CA ASN A 228 -10.50 9.36 11.92
C ASN A 228 -10.20 10.05 13.26
N VAL A 229 -10.11 9.27 14.32
CA VAL A 229 -9.64 9.72 15.62
C VAL A 229 -8.15 9.54 15.69
N VAL A 230 -7.42 10.63 15.90
CA VAL A 230 -5.96 10.67 15.79
C VAL A 230 -5.38 11.34 17.04
N ARG A 231 -4.47 10.65 17.71
CA ARG A 231 -3.66 11.22 18.77
C ARG A 231 -2.46 11.92 18.19
N VAL A 232 -2.20 13.14 18.66
CA VAL A 232 -0.98 13.86 18.31
C VAL A 232 0.20 13.19 19.03
N GLY A 233 1.11 12.63 18.27
CA GLY A 233 2.33 12.00 18.73
C GLY A 233 3.53 12.95 18.77
N ASP A 234 4.71 12.39 18.68
CA ASP A 234 5.97 13.11 18.76
C ASP A 234 6.21 14.02 17.54
N PRO A 235 6.98 15.11 17.71
CA PRO A 235 7.38 15.95 16.60
C PRO A 235 8.35 15.19 15.68
N LEU A 236 8.09 15.21 14.38
CA LEU A 236 8.97 14.71 13.35
C LEU A 236 10.01 15.79 13.01
N ILE A 237 11.24 15.55 13.44
CA ILE A 237 12.32 16.54 13.38
C ILE A 237 13.29 16.17 12.26
N ASP A 238 13.60 17.14 11.39
CA ASP A 238 14.65 16.97 10.40
C ASP A 238 16.02 16.83 11.11
N PRO A 239 16.76 15.75 10.90
CA PRO A 239 18.06 15.56 11.53
C PRO A 239 19.13 16.53 11.03
N ASP A 240 18.95 17.08 9.81
CA ASP A 240 19.93 17.93 9.16
C ASP A 240 19.87 19.38 9.68
N ASP A 241 18.68 19.98 9.78
CA ASP A 241 18.49 21.38 10.20
C ASP A 241 17.67 21.58 11.48
N LYS A 242 17.24 20.49 12.10
CA LYS A 242 16.48 20.48 13.36
C LYS A 242 15.10 21.12 13.29
N ARG A 243 14.57 21.40 12.11
CA ARG A 243 13.19 21.89 11.97
C ARG A 243 12.18 20.80 12.29
N VAL A 244 11.07 21.20 12.89
CA VAL A 244 9.89 20.33 13.03
C VAL A 244 9.16 20.32 11.69
N LEU A 245 9.13 19.17 11.03
CA LEU A 245 8.48 18.94 9.75
C LEU A 245 6.97 18.68 9.89
N GLY A 246 6.54 18.23 11.07
CA GLY A 246 5.18 17.91 11.43
C GLY A 246 5.12 17.13 12.72
N TYR A 247 3.95 16.62 13.06
CA TYR A 247 3.73 15.74 14.21
C TYR A 247 3.17 14.42 13.74
N ASP A 248 3.64 13.34 14.31
CA ASP A 248 3.10 12.02 14.02
C ASP A 248 1.63 11.93 14.45
N GLY A 249 0.77 11.49 13.57
CA GLY A 249 -0.65 11.29 13.83
C GLY A 249 -0.93 9.81 14.11
N ILE A 250 -1.02 9.44 15.38
CA ILE A 250 -1.29 8.07 15.79
C ILE A 250 -2.79 7.80 15.61
N PHE A 251 -3.16 6.97 14.65
CA PHE A 251 -4.54 6.54 14.49
C PHE A 251 -5.00 5.71 15.69
N THR A 252 -6.11 6.11 16.31
CA THR A 252 -6.69 5.39 17.45
C THR A 252 -8.03 4.74 17.12
N GLY A 253 -8.79 5.29 16.17
CA GLY A 253 -10.07 4.74 15.74
C GLY A 253 -10.74 5.60 14.69
N SER A 254 -11.96 5.25 14.32
CA SER A 254 -12.82 6.04 13.44
C SER A 254 -14.25 6.06 13.92
N GLY A 255 -15.01 7.05 13.43
CA GLY A 255 -16.43 7.18 13.76
C GLY A 255 -17.16 8.03 12.73
N HIS A 256 -18.49 8.05 12.80
CA HIS A 256 -19.31 8.89 11.95
C HIS A 256 -20.25 9.77 12.78
N VAL A 257 -20.61 10.91 12.23
CA VAL A 257 -21.51 11.90 12.86
C VAL A 257 -22.94 11.39 12.83
N THR A 258 -23.57 11.31 14.01
CA THR A 258 -24.98 10.91 14.16
C THR A 258 -25.89 12.04 14.53
N ARG A 259 -25.35 13.11 15.13
CA ARG A 259 -26.12 14.31 15.48
C ARG A 259 -25.24 15.55 15.40
N GLN A 260 -25.73 16.55 14.71
CA GLN A 260 -25.11 17.88 14.65
C GLN A 260 -25.33 18.65 15.93
N GLY A 261 -24.48 19.61 16.23
CA GLY A 261 -24.57 20.49 17.38
C GLY A 261 -23.21 20.86 17.97
N ASP A 262 -23.23 21.58 19.09
CA ASP A 262 -22.04 21.83 19.88
C ASP A 262 -22.37 21.44 21.36
N PRO A 263 -21.93 20.25 21.79
CA PRO A 263 -21.09 19.28 21.10
C PRO A 263 -21.79 18.49 19.98
N THR A 264 -21.02 18.13 18.94
CA THR A 264 -21.41 17.19 17.91
C THR A 264 -21.34 15.75 18.46
N THR A 265 -22.27 14.88 18.06
CA THR A 265 -22.29 13.49 18.51
C THR A 265 -21.82 12.57 17.40
N LEU A 266 -20.92 11.66 17.72
CA LEU A 266 -20.41 10.61 16.83
C LEU A 266 -20.62 9.24 17.47
N ILE A 267 -20.68 8.19 16.64
CA ILE A 267 -20.55 6.80 17.06
C ILE A 267 -19.22 6.27 16.54
N MET A 268 -18.43 5.65 17.41
CA MET A 268 -17.20 4.98 17.06
C MET A 268 -17.52 3.73 16.25
N THR A 269 -16.93 3.62 15.06
CA THR A 269 -17.11 2.48 14.14
C THR A 269 -15.92 1.53 14.13
N GLU A 270 -14.80 2.00 14.67
CA GLU A 270 -13.57 1.22 14.76
C GLU A 270 -12.71 1.74 15.92
N SER A 271 -12.05 0.80 16.58
CA SER A 271 -11.09 1.08 17.65
C SER A 271 -9.85 0.23 17.41
N ALA A 272 -8.79 0.84 16.86
CA ALA A 272 -7.50 0.19 16.68
C ALA A 272 -6.62 0.30 17.93
N ARG A 273 -6.80 1.37 18.69
CA ARG A 273 -6.12 1.65 19.96
C ARG A 273 -7.07 2.43 20.87
N GLU A 274 -6.73 2.54 22.12
CA GLU A 274 -7.49 3.36 23.08
C GLU A 274 -7.59 4.81 22.63
N SER A 275 -8.78 5.28 22.25
CA SER A 275 -9.06 6.70 22.02
C SER A 275 -9.37 7.39 23.34
N ARG A 276 -9.02 8.67 23.48
CA ARG A 276 -9.16 9.44 24.72
C ARG A 276 -9.71 10.84 24.45
N ALA A 277 -10.22 11.48 25.46
CA ALA A 277 -10.54 12.91 25.41
C ALA A 277 -9.29 13.72 25.00
N GLY A 278 -9.47 14.67 24.09
CA GLY A 278 -8.40 15.48 23.48
C GLY A 278 -7.83 14.91 22.16
N ASP A 279 -8.07 13.64 21.82
CA ASP A 279 -7.71 13.10 20.52
C ASP A 279 -8.43 13.88 19.40
N LYS A 280 -7.76 14.11 18.27
CA LYS A 280 -8.23 14.98 17.19
C LYS A 280 -9.09 14.21 16.19
N LEU A 281 -10.07 14.88 15.63
CA LEU A 281 -10.92 14.37 14.57
C LEU A 281 -10.44 14.92 13.24
N ILE A 282 -9.94 14.05 12.38
CA ILE A 282 -9.48 14.39 11.04
C ILE A 282 -10.49 13.77 10.06
N PRO A 283 -10.96 14.50 9.05
CA PRO A 283 -11.85 13.94 8.04
C PRO A 283 -11.31 12.61 7.53
N GLY A 284 -12.13 11.57 7.52
CA GLY A 284 -11.78 10.25 7.01
C GLY A 284 -11.36 10.38 5.55
N GLY A 285 -10.11 10.06 5.27
CA GLY A 285 -9.58 10.05 3.89
C GLY A 285 -9.94 8.77 3.16
N VAL A 286 -9.86 8.84 1.83
CA VAL A 286 -9.91 7.67 0.97
C VAL A 286 -8.72 6.76 1.32
N ASP A 287 -8.97 5.47 1.43
CA ASP A 287 -7.90 4.48 1.59
C ASP A 287 -6.83 4.69 0.51
N VAL A 288 -5.58 4.64 0.92
CA VAL A 288 -4.45 4.76 -0.01
C VAL A 288 -4.52 3.56 -0.96
N PRO A 289 -4.67 3.77 -2.28
CA PRO A 289 -4.62 2.66 -3.21
C PRO A 289 -3.25 1.98 -3.08
N LEU A 290 -3.23 0.67 -2.98
CA LEU A 290 -2.01 -0.10 -2.78
C LEU A 290 -1.43 -0.68 -4.08
N ASP A 291 -2.06 -0.36 -5.19
CA ASP A 291 -1.63 -0.76 -6.54
C ASP A 291 -0.61 0.23 -7.10
N PHE A 292 0.54 0.33 -6.44
CA PHE A 292 1.63 1.17 -6.91
C PHE A 292 2.43 0.47 -8.00
N ILE A 293 2.74 1.22 -9.04
CA ILE A 293 3.77 0.83 -10.01
C ILE A 293 5.11 1.37 -9.50
N PRO A 294 6.05 0.51 -9.12
CA PRO A 294 7.37 0.96 -8.67
C PRO A 294 8.08 1.76 -9.76
N SER A 295 8.74 2.83 -9.33
CA SER A 295 9.50 3.70 -10.22
C SER A 295 10.65 4.38 -9.48
N ALA A 296 11.72 4.74 -10.19
CA ALA A 296 12.74 5.60 -9.61
C ALA A 296 12.23 7.04 -9.50
N PRO A 297 12.61 7.79 -8.45
CA PRO A 297 12.34 9.22 -8.39
C PRO A 297 12.94 9.94 -9.60
N ARG A 298 12.19 10.87 -10.17
CA ARG A 298 12.65 11.69 -11.32
C ARG A 298 13.74 12.68 -10.95
N VAL A 299 13.83 13.02 -9.68
CA VAL A 299 14.78 13.99 -9.11
C VAL A 299 15.78 13.24 -8.25
N LYS A 300 17.04 13.67 -8.24
CA LYS A 300 18.04 13.12 -7.33
C LYS A 300 17.63 13.44 -5.89
N THR A 301 17.25 12.42 -5.16
CA THR A 301 16.78 12.50 -3.78
C THR A 301 17.88 12.05 -2.83
N ASN A 302 18.07 12.81 -1.76
CA ASN A 302 18.94 12.45 -0.64
C ASN A 302 18.24 12.86 0.65
N GLY A 303 17.86 11.89 1.44
CA GLY A 303 17.14 12.09 2.70
C GLY A 303 17.59 11.12 3.77
N ARG A 304 16.84 11.08 4.88
CA ARG A 304 17.08 10.19 6.01
C ARG A 304 15.79 9.59 6.55
N ILE A 305 15.89 8.42 7.11
CA ILE A 305 14.83 7.84 7.94
C ILE A 305 14.80 8.62 9.26
N ILE A 306 13.65 9.21 9.60
CA ILE A 306 13.49 10.06 10.79
C ILE A 306 12.66 9.40 11.89
N ALA A 307 11.78 8.46 11.54
CA ALA A 307 10.95 7.74 12.51
C ALA A 307 10.51 6.37 11.95
N VAL A 308 9.99 5.55 12.85
CA VAL A 308 9.34 4.27 12.54
C VAL A 308 7.92 4.32 13.12
N ALA A 309 6.93 3.93 12.34
CA ALA A 309 5.52 4.05 12.73
C ALA A 309 5.15 3.30 14.02
N ASN A 310 5.89 2.26 14.39
CA ASN A 310 5.63 1.46 15.59
C ASN A 310 6.61 1.71 16.74
N GLY A 311 7.49 2.72 16.63
CA GLY A 311 8.42 3.10 17.70
C GLY A 311 9.54 2.09 17.97
N VAL A 312 9.79 1.13 17.08
CA VAL A 312 10.91 0.18 17.20
C VAL A 312 12.22 0.84 16.74
N THR A 313 13.34 0.43 17.35
CA THR A 313 14.64 1.02 17.04
C THR A 313 15.35 0.31 15.88
N ILE A 314 15.03 -0.96 15.67
CA ILE A 314 15.59 -1.82 14.61
C ILE A 314 14.51 -2.03 13.58
N ILE A 315 14.83 -1.72 12.33
CA ILE A 315 13.89 -1.70 11.22
C ILE A 315 14.11 -2.94 10.37
N GLY A 316 13.07 -3.74 10.25
CA GLY A 316 13.04 -4.96 9.44
C GLY A 316 12.28 -4.79 8.11
N GLN A 317 12.18 -5.89 7.38
CA GLN A 317 11.38 -5.95 6.16
C GLN A 317 9.89 -5.75 6.50
N TYR A 318 9.18 -5.00 5.65
CA TYR A 318 7.76 -4.64 5.77
C TYR A 318 7.42 -3.71 6.94
N GLU A 319 8.40 -3.08 7.56
CA GLU A 319 8.14 -2.02 8.51
C GLU A 319 7.92 -0.68 7.81
N VAL A 320 7.02 0.11 8.40
CA VAL A 320 6.69 1.44 7.90
C VAL A 320 7.62 2.45 8.54
N VAL A 321 8.32 3.21 7.70
CA VAL A 321 9.24 4.26 8.13
C VAL A 321 8.86 5.62 7.55
N VAL A 322 9.30 6.66 8.23
CA VAL A 322 9.11 8.05 7.85
C VAL A 322 10.44 8.63 7.40
N VAL A 323 10.42 9.35 6.28
CA VAL A 323 11.61 10.00 5.72
C VAL A 323 11.42 11.51 5.60
N ASN A 324 12.51 12.29 5.75
CA ASN A 324 12.50 13.76 5.70
C ASN A 324 12.50 14.32 4.27
N ARG A 325 11.84 13.64 3.34
CA ARG A 325 11.62 14.10 1.97
C ARG A 325 10.18 13.83 1.57
N GLY A 326 9.57 14.76 0.86
CA GLY A 326 8.16 14.68 0.50
C GLY A 326 7.87 15.10 -0.94
N ALA A 327 6.65 15.50 -1.20
CA ALA A 327 6.20 15.92 -2.52
C ALA A 327 7.01 17.14 -3.04
N ARG A 328 7.43 18.04 -2.17
CA ARG A 328 8.29 19.20 -2.54
C ARG A 328 9.67 18.79 -3.01
N ASP A 329 10.15 17.63 -2.59
CA ASP A 329 11.42 17.05 -3.01
C ASP A 329 11.27 16.16 -4.25
N GLY A 330 10.07 16.09 -4.84
CA GLY A 330 9.77 15.32 -6.04
C GLY A 330 9.46 13.84 -5.76
N LEU A 331 9.19 13.46 -4.51
CA LEU A 331 8.72 12.10 -4.19
C LEU A 331 7.22 11.95 -4.47
N ALA A 332 6.87 10.79 -4.97
CA ALA A 332 5.50 10.37 -5.24
C ALA A 332 5.28 8.92 -4.76
N PRO A 333 4.02 8.53 -4.47
CA PRO A 333 3.70 7.13 -4.20
C PRO A 333 4.20 6.21 -5.32
N GLY A 334 4.78 5.07 -4.96
CA GLY A 334 5.44 4.13 -5.88
C GLY A 334 6.95 4.38 -6.07
N ASN A 335 7.50 5.53 -5.64
CA ASN A 335 8.92 5.76 -5.76
C ASN A 335 9.74 4.81 -4.88
N VAL A 336 10.78 4.22 -5.46
CA VAL A 336 11.70 3.31 -4.79
C VAL A 336 13.05 3.97 -4.59
N LEU A 337 13.61 3.82 -3.38
CA LEU A 337 14.88 4.38 -2.96
C LEU A 337 15.73 3.27 -2.29
N GLY A 338 17.05 3.37 -2.45
CA GLY A 338 17.98 2.57 -1.67
C GLY A 338 18.14 3.13 -0.25
N VAL A 339 18.22 2.24 0.73
CA VAL A 339 18.62 2.59 2.10
C VAL A 339 20.09 2.31 2.26
N PHE A 340 20.81 3.25 2.87
CA PHE A 340 22.25 3.17 3.07
C PHE A 340 22.57 3.48 4.53
N ASP A 341 23.41 2.64 5.12
CA ASP A 341 23.90 2.93 6.46
C ASP A 341 24.80 4.18 6.49
N THR A 342 25.01 4.72 7.65
CA THR A 342 26.05 5.73 7.86
C THR A 342 27.28 4.97 8.32
N GLY A 343 28.16 4.57 7.40
CA GLY A 343 29.34 3.76 7.70
C GLY A 343 29.95 4.09 9.07
N PRO A 344 30.40 3.10 9.85
CA PRO A 344 30.92 3.34 11.18
C PRO A 344 32.21 4.15 11.15
N VAL A 345 32.43 4.94 12.22
CA VAL A 345 33.69 5.64 12.42
C VAL A 345 34.64 4.72 13.18
N VAL A 346 35.73 4.31 12.53
CA VAL A 346 36.76 3.44 13.14
C VAL A 346 38.04 4.23 13.40
N ALA A 347 38.78 3.81 14.40
CA ALA A 347 40.10 4.36 14.67
C ALA A 347 41.13 3.71 13.73
N ASP A 348 41.90 4.51 13.00
CA ASP A 348 43.02 4.04 12.20
C ASP A 348 44.18 3.62 13.14
N THR A 349 44.27 2.32 13.40
CA THR A 349 45.25 1.76 14.35
C THR A 349 46.61 1.46 13.71
N ASP A 350 46.76 1.61 12.39
CA ASP A 350 48.01 1.29 11.70
C ASP A 350 49.11 2.34 11.91
N LYS A 351 48.74 3.55 12.25
CA LYS A 351 49.71 4.62 12.65
C LYS A 351 49.97 4.62 14.15
N LYS A 352 50.37 3.48 14.72
CA LYS A 352 50.83 3.41 16.09
C LYS A 352 52.17 4.15 16.22
N GLY A 353 52.17 5.28 16.95
CA GLY A 353 53.39 5.91 17.38
C GLY A 353 54.21 4.97 18.26
N PHE A 354 55.51 5.13 18.27
CA PHE A 354 56.51 4.29 18.92
C PHE A 354 56.35 4.13 20.46
N PHE A 355 55.39 4.87 21.05
CA PHE A 355 55.00 4.73 22.45
C PHE A 355 53.57 4.24 22.55
N ASN A 356 53.40 3.09 23.11
CA ASN A 356 52.17 2.31 23.31
C ASN A 356 51.12 3.02 24.23
N LEU A 357 50.77 4.31 23.94
CA LEU A 357 49.64 4.97 24.55
C LEU A 357 48.41 4.72 23.66
N ASP A 358 47.77 3.61 23.91
CA ASP A 358 46.54 3.21 23.27
C ASP A 358 45.47 4.27 23.52
N SER A 359 44.94 4.79 22.45
CA SER A 359 43.70 5.59 22.28
C SER A 359 43.74 7.13 22.23
N LEU A 360 44.81 7.83 22.68
CA LEU A 360 44.84 9.29 22.61
C LEU A 360 45.52 9.83 21.33
N GLY A 361 44.97 9.57 20.14
CA GLY A 361 45.52 10.16 18.91
C GLY A 361 45.28 9.38 17.62
N ALA A 362 44.62 8.27 17.71
CA ALA A 362 44.22 7.54 16.49
C ALA A 362 43.30 8.38 15.64
N LYS A 363 43.68 8.61 14.38
CA LYS A 363 42.82 9.33 13.41
C LYS A 363 41.55 8.52 13.19
N LYS A 364 40.41 9.13 13.45
CA LYS A 364 39.11 8.53 13.15
C LYS A 364 38.85 8.58 11.66
N VAL A 365 38.51 7.44 11.06
CA VAL A 365 38.19 7.29 9.65
C VAL A 365 36.77 6.81 9.54
N GLN A 366 35.95 7.54 8.73
CA GLN A 366 34.60 7.15 8.37
C GLN A 366 34.67 6.06 7.30
N LEU A 367 34.11 4.90 7.55
CA LEU A 367 33.96 3.87 6.53
C LEU A 367 32.90 4.29 5.48
N PRO A 368 32.97 3.75 4.27
CA PRO A 368 31.96 4.03 3.26
C PRO A 368 30.57 3.55 3.69
N SER A 369 29.56 4.24 3.20
CA SER A 369 28.16 3.84 3.36
C SER A 369 27.86 2.63 2.47
N GLU A 370 27.19 1.62 3.00
CA GLU A 370 26.78 0.43 2.27
C GLU A 370 25.26 0.39 2.12
N ARG A 371 24.76 -0.21 1.03
CA ARG A 371 23.33 -0.40 0.83
C ARG A 371 22.84 -1.47 1.80
N THR A 372 21.87 -1.12 2.64
CA THR A 372 21.29 -1.99 3.67
C THR A 372 19.87 -2.45 3.33
N GLY A 373 19.25 -1.84 2.32
CA GLY A 373 17.90 -2.23 1.94
C GLY A 373 17.28 -1.40 0.82
N THR A 374 16.01 -1.66 0.61
CA THR A 374 15.16 -1.00 -0.38
C THR A 374 13.91 -0.46 0.30
N PHE A 375 13.59 0.80 0.05
CA PHE A 375 12.46 1.54 0.60
C PHE A 375 11.52 1.94 -0.53
N MET A 376 10.21 1.75 -0.37
CA MET A 376 9.19 2.16 -1.32
C MET A 376 8.20 3.13 -0.67
N VAL A 377 8.02 4.29 -1.28
CA VAL A 377 7.06 5.32 -0.84
C VAL A 377 5.63 4.87 -1.15
N PHE A 378 4.72 4.94 -0.19
CA PHE A 378 3.29 4.71 -0.42
C PHE A 378 2.42 5.93 -0.11
N LYS A 379 2.89 6.88 0.69
CA LYS A 379 2.17 8.12 1.00
C LYS A 379 3.13 9.29 1.13
N THR A 380 2.83 10.39 0.47
CA THR A 380 3.64 11.62 0.51
C THR A 380 2.85 12.76 1.13
N PHE A 381 3.55 13.56 1.92
CA PHE A 381 3.15 14.88 2.39
C PHE A 381 4.14 15.92 1.84
N ASP A 382 3.95 17.19 2.16
CA ASP A 382 4.80 18.25 1.64
C ASP A 382 6.30 18.00 1.83
N ASN A 383 6.73 17.73 3.06
CA ASN A 383 8.14 17.60 3.45
C ASN A 383 8.53 16.21 3.95
N ILE A 384 7.57 15.29 4.03
CA ILE A 384 7.71 13.97 4.63
C ILE A 384 7.06 12.95 3.72
N SER A 385 7.62 11.74 3.67
CA SER A 385 6.96 10.59 3.07
C SER A 385 6.97 9.41 4.02
N TYR A 386 5.91 8.62 3.96
CA TYR A 386 5.84 7.29 4.54
C TYR A 386 6.13 6.25 3.46
N GLY A 387 6.88 5.27 3.82
CA GLY A 387 7.15 4.14 2.94
C GLY A 387 7.41 2.86 3.70
N LEU A 388 7.50 1.81 2.95
CA LEU A 388 7.68 0.45 3.42
C LEU A 388 9.10 -0.01 3.11
N ILE A 389 9.75 -0.66 4.06
CA ILE A 389 11.00 -1.37 3.79
C ILE A 389 10.67 -2.65 3.03
N MET A 390 10.93 -2.65 1.73
CA MET A 390 10.65 -3.78 0.85
C MET A 390 11.66 -4.90 1.01
N GLU A 391 12.89 -4.55 1.35
CA GLU A 391 13.98 -5.48 1.57
C GLU A 391 14.96 -4.89 2.59
N ALA A 392 15.40 -5.72 3.53
CA ALA A 392 16.47 -5.42 4.46
C ALA A 392 17.55 -6.50 4.32
N THR A 393 18.69 -6.12 3.76
CA THR A 393 19.85 -7.02 3.60
C THR A 393 20.79 -6.94 4.79
N ASN A 394 20.69 -5.83 5.53
CA ASN A 394 21.44 -5.58 6.76
C ASN A 394 20.57 -4.77 7.73
N LEU A 395 21.09 -4.49 8.90
CA LEU A 395 20.42 -3.72 9.94
C LEU A 395 20.15 -2.28 9.50
N ILE A 396 18.88 -1.88 9.49
CA ILE A 396 18.43 -0.53 9.19
C ILE A 396 18.08 0.20 10.49
N ARG A 397 18.39 1.48 10.59
CA ARG A 397 18.15 2.32 11.77
C ARG A 397 17.58 3.68 11.40
N VAL A 398 16.96 4.31 12.38
CA VAL A 398 16.65 5.75 12.29
C VAL A 398 17.95 6.53 12.14
N GLY A 399 17.99 7.44 11.16
CA GLY A 399 19.19 8.20 10.77
C GLY A 399 19.89 7.69 9.51
N ASP A 400 19.59 6.46 9.07
CA ASP A 400 20.12 5.94 7.81
C ASP A 400 19.65 6.76 6.62
N LYS A 401 20.50 6.82 5.60
CA LYS A 401 20.27 7.63 4.41
C LYS A 401 19.36 6.91 3.44
N ILE A 402 18.54 7.69 2.73
CA ILE A 402 17.81 7.24 1.56
C ILE A 402 18.31 7.98 0.33
N GLN A 403 18.52 7.28 -0.77
CA GLN A 403 19.02 7.83 -2.04
C GLN A 403 18.36 7.11 -3.21
N ASN A 404 18.48 7.68 -4.42
CA ASN A 404 18.05 6.98 -5.64
C ASN A 404 18.75 5.62 -5.72
N PRO A 405 18.06 4.59 -6.22
CA PRO A 405 18.56 3.21 -6.28
C PRO A 405 19.73 3.03 -7.22
#